data_08c81cfcc54b5a1f0f07e2357a957358
#
_entry.id   08c81cfcc54b5a1f0f07e2357a957358
#
_cell.length_a   1.000
_cell.length_b   1.000
_cell.length_c   1.000
_cell.angle_alpha   90.00
_cell.angle_beta   90.00
_cell.angle_gamma   90.00
#
_symmetry.space_group_name_H-M   'P 1'
#
loop_
_entity.id
_entity.type
_entity.pdbx_description
1 polymer ?
#
loop_
_entity_poly.entity_id
_entity_poly.type
_entity_poly.pdbx_seq_one_letter_code
_entity_poly.pdbx_strand_id
1 'polypeptide(L)'
;MADQPVTTLPTLTATWTGGRRFVHRSATGHALVTDTPAEAGGQNTAPTPLELVAMGLCGCTGVDLASILEGMRQPLRGLEVSATYERAADHPRVFTRLHLRYRLQGDLDPAKVERAVALSQDKYCSVSAMLAPKVAITHEVEIQP
;
A
#
# COMPACT_ATOMS: atom_id res chain seq x y z
N MET A 1 3.95 -38.47 -22.49
CA MET A 1 3.31 -37.50 -21.60
C MET A 1 4.31 -36.33 -21.41
N ALA A 2 3.98 -35.19 -21.92
CA ALA A 2 4.79 -34.00 -21.67
C ALA A 2 4.66 -33.68 -20.20
N ASP A 3 5.81 -33.62 -19.51
CA ASP A 3 5.93 -33.18 -18.13
C ASP A 3 5.43 -31.73 -18.07
N GLN A 4 4.27 -31.49 -17.48
CA GLN A 4 3.80 -30.14 -17.26
C GLN A 4 4.73 -29.48 -16.23
N PRO A 5 5.28 -28.30 -16.51
CA PRO A 5 6.14 -27.64 -15.55
C PRO A 5 5.38 -27.46 -14.23
N VAL A 6 5.93 -27.98 -13.15
CA VAL A 6 5.39 -27.74 -11.81
C VAL A 6 5.49 -26.23 -11.58
N THR A 7 4.37 -25.54 -11.71
CA THR A 7 4.30 -24.12 -11.39
C THR A 7 4.41 -23.97 -9.87
N THR A 8 5.61 -23.67 -9.38
CA THR A 8 5.79 -23.34 -7.97
C THR A 8 5.07 -22.02 -7.67
N LEU A 9 4.12 -22.06 -6.74
CA LEU A 9 3.43 -20.86 -6.30
C LEU A 9 4.40 -19.96 -5.51
N PRO A 10 4.32 -18.64 -5.65
CA PRO A 10 5.12 -17.72 -4.87
C PRO A 10 4.84 -17.89 -3.39
N THR A 11 5.89 -18.02 -2.60
CA THR A 11 5.79 -18.27 -1.16
C THR A 11 6.32 -17.09 -0.36
N LEU A 12 5.55 -16.64 0.61
CA LEU A 12 5.90 -15.64 1.59
C LEU A 12 6.07 -16.32 2.94
N THR A 13 6.99 -15.84 3.77
CA THR A 13 7.19 -16.37 5.12
C THR A 13 7.15 -15.27 6.17
N ALA A 14 6.72 -15.64 7.38
CA ALA A 14 6.86 -14.84 8.59
C ALA A 14 7.49 -15.72 9.65
N THR A 15 8.69 -15.39 10.10
CA THR A 15 9.45 -16.17 11.10
C THR A 15 9.52 -15.38 12.39
N TRP A 16 9.06 -15.98 13.48
CA TRP A 16 9.13 -15.39 14.81
C TRP A 16 10.57 -15.27 15.30
N THR A 17 10.91 -14.08 15.85
CA THR A 17 12.25 -13.78 16.36
C THR A 17 12.26 -13.37 17.83
N GLY A 18 11.18 -13.63 18.54
CA GLY A 18 11.00 -13.30 19.96
C GLY A 18 9.99 -12.17 20.18
N GLY A 19 9.37 -12.15 21.34
CA GLY A 19 8.37 -11.14 21.71
C GLY A 19 7.18 -11.13 20.73
N ARG A 20 6.96 -10.03 20.07
CA ARG A 20 5.94 -9.84 19.02
C ARG A 20 6.57 -9.59 17.65
N ARG A 21 7.88 -9.79 17.52
CA ARG A 21 8.60 -9.53 16.27
C ARG A 21 8.62 -10.73 15.35
N PHE A 22 8.45 -10.41 14.07
CA PHE A 22 8.56 -11.35 12.97
C PHE A 22 9.47 -10.79 11.87
N VAL A 23 10.28 -11.63 11.27
CA VAL A 23 10.98 -11.34 10.03
C VAL A 23 10.19 -11.94 8.89
N HIS A 24 9.82 -11.11 7.93
CA HIS A 24 9.10 -11.50 6.74
C HIS A 24 10.05 -11.61 5.56
N ARG A 25 9.82 -12.59 4.70
CA ARG A 25 10.52 -12.71 3.42
C ARG A 25 9.51 -12.77 2.30
N SER A 26 9.71 -11.92 1.30
CA SER A 26 8.90 -11.93 0.08
C SER A 26 9.31 -13.07 -0.85
N ALA A 27 8.42 -13.42 -1.77
CA ALA A 27 8.72 -14.39 -2.82
C ALA A 27 9.88 -13.93 -3.75
N THR A 28 10.15 -12.62 -3.79
CA THR A 28 11.25 -12.03 -4.57
C THR A 28 12.56 -11.89 -3.79
N GLY A 29 12.64 -12.44 -2.57
CA GLY A 29 13.88 -12.51 -1.78
C GLY A 29 14.17 -11.30 -0.91
N HIS A 30 13.22 -10.38 -0.72
CA HIS A 30 13.36 -9.21 0.15
C HIS A 30 12.82 -9.49 1.55
N ALA A 31 13.40 -8.86 2.55
CA ALA A 31 12.99 -9.02 3.95
C ALA A 31 12.57 -7.69 4.57
N LEU A 32 11.63 -7.78 5.50
CA LEU A 32 11.25 -6.70 6.39
C LEU A 32 10.86 -7.27 7.77
N VAL A 33 10.73 -6.39 8.76
CA VAL A 33 10.39 -6.74 10.14
C VAL A 33 9.06 -6.11 10.51
N THR A 34 8.28 -6.82 11.31
CA THR A 34 7.11 -6.26 12.02
C THR A 34 7.27 -6.42 13.52
N ASP A 35 6.64 -5.52 14.25
CA ASP A 35 6.51 -5.56 15.71
C ASP A 35 5.13 -5.01 16.10
N THR A 36 4.87 -4.86 17.38
CA THR A 36 3.69 -4.17 17.88
C THR A 36 4.11 -3.12 18.91
N PRO A 37 3.27 -2.10 19.18
CA PRO A 37 3.57 -1.14 20.22
C PRO A 37 3.57 -1.78 21.62
N ALA A 38 4.14 -1.08 22.59
CA ALA A 38 4.33 -1.60 23.95
C ALA A 38 3.00 -1.99 24.62
N GLU A 39 1.95 -1.22 24.42
CA GLU A 39 0.60 -1.49 24.96
C GLU A 39 -0.04 -2.77 24.35
N ALA A 40 0.46 -3.23 23.22
CA ALA A 40 0.07 -4.49 22.60
C ALA A 40 1.08 -5.63 22.84
N GLY A 41 2.00 -5.43 23.78
CA GLY A 41 2.98 -6.43 24.20
C GLY A 41 4.26 -6.49 23.37
N GLY A 42 4.46 -5.57 22.45
CA GLY A 42 5.67 -5.44 21.65
C GLY A 42 6.68 -4.44 22.22
N GLN A 43 7.65 -4.09 21.40
CA GLN A 43 8.71 -3.15 21.73
C GLN A 43 8.74 -1.91 20.82
N ASN A 44 7.77 -1.79 19.92
CA ASN A 44 7.66 -0.68 18.96
C ASN A 44 8.95 -0.49 18.14
N THR A 45 9.57 -1.57 17.68
CA THR A 45 10.84 -1.54 16.95
C THR A 45 10.67 -1.63 15.43
N ALA A 46 9.43 -1.79 14.96
CA ALA A 46 9.11 -1.92 13.54
C ALA A 46 7.62 -1.61 13.32
N PRO A 47 7.19 -1.40 12.06
CA PRO A 47 5.78 -1.25 11.74
C PRO A 47 4.95 -2.45 12.19
N THR A 48 3.67 -2.21 12.50
CA THR A 48 2.74 -3.29 12.77
C THR A 48 2.33 -4.00 11.48
N PRO A 49 1.88 -5.27 11.55
CA PRO A 49 1.35 -5.96 10.38
C PRO A 49 0.21 -5.21 9.69
N LEU A 50 -0.67 -4.56 10.44
CA LEU A 50 -1.78 -3.80 9.87
C LEU A 50 -1.31 -2.52 9.17
N GLU A 51 -0.27 -1.85 9.69
CA GLU A 51 0.35 -0.71 9.00
C GLU A 51 0.93 -1.14 7.65
N LEU A 52 1.47 -2.35 7.52
CA LEU A 52 1.96 -2.85 6.23
C LEU A 52 0.84 -2.94 5.19
N VAL A 53 -0.38 -3.24 5.59
CA VAL A 53 -1.53 -3.25 4.67
C VAL A 53 -1.81 -1.84 4.14
N ALA A 54 -1.83 -0.84 5.02
CA ALA A 54 -2.01 0.56 4.61
C ALA A 54 -0.83 1.09 3.80
N MET A 55 0.40 0.75 4.19
CA MET A 55 1.62 1.09 3.45
C MET A 55 1.62 0.44 2.06
N GLY A 56 1.14 -0.80 1.96
CA GLY A 56 0.95 -1.49 0.70
C GLY A 56 -0.03 -0.75 -0.23
N LEU A 57 -1.12 -0.22 0.31
CA LEU A 57 -2.06 0.61 -0.45
C LEU A 57 -1.37 1.90 -0.96
N CYS A 58 -0.62 2.61 -0.10
CA CYS A 58 0.12 3.80 -0.49
C CYS A 58 1.12 3.50 -1.61
N GLY A 59 1.89 2.43 -1.47
CA GLY A 59 2.88 2.02 -2.46
C GLY A 59 2.25 1.57 -3.77
N CYS A 60 1.19 0.77 -3.71
CA CYS A 60 0.51 0.26 -4.89
C CYS A 60 -0.09 1.39 -5.75
N THR A 61 -0.85 2.29 -5.15
CA THR A 61 -1.40 3.45 -5.86
C THR A 61 -0.31 4.44 -6.29
N GLY A 62 0.76 4.60 -5.51
CA GLY A 62 1.91 5.44 -5.86
C GLY A 62 2.63 4.96 -7.11
N VAL A 63 2.89 3.66 -7.24
CA VAL A 63 3.48 3.05 -8.44
C VAL A 63 2.59 3.31 -9.66
N ASP A 64 1.28 3.13 -9.51
CA ASP A 64 0.33 3.38 -10.59
C ASP A 64 0.38 4.85 -11.06
N LEU A 65 0.33 5.81 -10.12
CA LEU A 65 0.39 7.23 -10.47
C LEU A 65 1.69 7.59 -11.19
N ALA A 66 2.82 7.13 -10.69
CA ALA A 66 4.11 7.37 -11.32
C ALA A 66 4.12 6.86 -12.77
N SER A 67 3.67 5.62 -12.98
CA SER A 67 3.63 4.98 -14.29
C SER A 67 2.62 5.65 -15.25
N ILE A 68 1.41 5.94 -14.77
CA ILE A 68 0.36 6.54 -15.59
C ILE A 68 0.74 7.97 -16.00
N LEU A 69 1.25 8.77 -15.06
CA LEU A 69 1.68 10.14 -15.35
C LEU A 69 2.88 10.21 -16.30
N GLU A 70 3.82 9.25 -16.18
CA GLU A 70 4.88 9.08 -17.16
C GLU A 70 4.31 8.79 -18.55
N GLY A 71 3.39 7.86 -18.66
CA GLY A 71 2.70 7.53 -19.91
C GLY A 71 1.92 8.71 -20.50
N MET A 72 1.38 9.59 -19.64
CA MET A 72 0.72 10.85 -20.04
C MET A 72 1.72 11.99 -20.32
N ARG A 73 3.01 11.72 -20.27
CA ARG A 73 4.10 12.70 -20.47
C ARG A 73 4.01 13.89 -19.51
N GLN A 74 3.63 13.63 -18.26
CA GLN A 74 3.60 14.63 -17.22
C GLN A 74 4.96 14.72 -16.52
N PRO A 75 5.51 15.93 -16.33
CA PRO A 75 6.85 16.10 -15.72
C PRO A 75 6.78 15.97 -14.19
N LEU A 76 6.49 14.78 -13.70
CA LEU A 76 6.47 14.48 -12.27
C LEU A 76 7.88 14.52 -11.70
N ARG A 77 8.10 15.35 -10.67
CA ARG A 77 9.39 15.48 -9.98
C ARG A 77 9.36 14.91 -8.56
N GLY A 78 8.20 14.78 -7.96
CA GLY A 78 8.04 14.23 -6.63
C GLY A 78 6.62 13.72 -6.41
N LEU A 79 6.52 12.65 -5.64
CA LEU A 79 5.25 12.04 -5.25
C LEU A 79 5.37 11.48 -3.84
N GLU A 80 4.49 11.93 -2.96
CA GLU A 80 4.28 11.34 -1.65
C GLU A 80 2.83 10.89 -1.55
N VAL A 81 2.60 9.67 -1.12
CA VAL A 81 1.27 9.15 -0.81
C VAL A 81 1.24 8.85 0.68
N SER A 82 0.35 9.50 1.39
CA SER A 82 0.11 9.23 2.80
C SER A 82 -1.31 8.73 3.02
N ALA A 83 -1.50 7.98 4.09
CA ALA A 83 -2.81 7.46 4.48
C ALA A 83 -3.09 7.76 5.95
N THR A 84 -4.30 8.19 6.24
CA THR A 84 -4.88 8.17 7.57
C THR A 84 -5.98 7.11 7.61
N TYR A 85 -6.27 6.57 8.78
CA TYR A 85 -7.22 5.48 8.88
C TYR A 85 -8.08 5.54 10.15
N GLU A 86 -9.22 4.91 10.05
CA GLU A 86 -10.10 4.58 11.16
C GLU A 86 -10.25 3.06 11.25
N ARG A 87 -10.42 2.55 12.46
CA ARG A 87 -10.58 1.12 12.73
C ARG A 87 -11.85 0.85 13.51
N ALA A 88 -12.40 -0.35 13.34
CA ALA A 88 -13.48 -0.83 14.19
C ALA A 88 -13.06 -0.86 15.67
N ALA A 89 -14.00 -0.52 16.56
CA ALA A 89 -13.75 -0.50 18.01
C ALA A 89 -13.53 -1.91 18.57
N ASP A 90 -14.26 -2.89 18.06
CA ASP A 90 -14.24 -4.28 18.52
C ASP A 90 -13.45 -5.19 17.57
N HIS A 91 -12.97 -6.31 18.10
CA HIS A 91 -12.29 -7.33 17.29
C HIS A 91 -13.22 -7.98 16.25
N PRO A 92 -12.68 -8.29 15.07
CA PRO A 92 -11.37 -7.90 14.57
C PRO A 92 -11.35 -6.40 14.22
N ARG A 93 -10.40 -5.67 14.75
CA ARG A 93 -10.27 -4.21 14.56
C ARG A 93 -9.80 -3.87 13.14
N VAL A 94 -10.64 -4.19 12.16
CA VAL A 94 -10.38 -3.93 10.74
C VAL A 94 -10.34 -2.44 10.45
N PHE A 95 -9.70 -2.06 9.36
CA PHE A 95 -9.90 -0.73 8.83
C PHE A 95 -11.36 -0.56 8.40
N THR A 96 -11.96 0.55 8.81
CA THR A 96 -13.29 0.97 8.36
C THR A 96 -13.18 2.07 7.31
N ARG A 97 -12.13 2.89 7.41
CA ARG A 97 -11.84 3.97 6.48
C ARG A 97 -10.34 4.12 6.28
N LEU A 98 -9.94 4.39 5.06
CA LEU A 98 -8.61 4.85 4.67
C LEU A 98 -8.76 6.11 3.82
N HIS A 99 -8.08 7.18 4.22
CA HIS A 99 -8.04 8.42 3.46
C HIS A 99 -6.64 8.65 2.93
N LEU A 100 -6.51 8.67 1.61
CA LEU A 100 -5.24 8.86 0.90
C LEU A 100 -5.03 10.33 0.56
N ARG A 101 -3.82 10.82 0.79
CA ARG A 101 -3.40 12.13 0.33
C ARG A 101 -2.24 11.97 -0.62
N TYR A 102 -2.44 12.47 -1.84
CA TYR A 102 -1.41 12.51 -2.88
C TYR A 102 -0.81 13.90 -2.95
N ARG A 103 0.48 14.02 -2.67
CA ARG A 103 1.24 15.25 -2.81
C ARG A 103 2.20 15.10 -3.97
N LEU A 104 1.96 15.84 -5.04
CA LEU A 104 2.73 15.75 -6.26
C LEU A 104 3.50 17.06 -6.50
N GLN A 105 4.71 16.93 -7.01
CA GLN A 105 5.54 18.07 -7.42
C GLN A 105 5.78 18.02 -8.92
N GLY A 106 5.60 19.13 -9.58
CA GLY A 106 5.83 19.28 -11.01
C GLY A 106 4.83 20.22 -11.65
N ASP A 107 5.14 20.65 -12.87
CA ASP A 107 4.20 21.40 -13.72
C ASP A 107 3.21 20.43 -14.36
N LEU A 108 2.27 19.96 -13.54
CA LEU A 108 1.34 18.89 -13.85
C LEU A 108 -0.04 19.46 -14.23
N ASP A 109 -0.67 18.83 -15.21
CA ASP A 109 -2.06 19.09 -15.55
C ASP A 109 -2.98 18.44 -14.47
N PRO A 110 -3.74 19.25 -13.72
CA PRO A 110 -4.62 18.72 -12.66
C PRO A 110 -5.64 17.68 -13.16
N ALA A 111 -6.17 17.86 -14.35
CA ALA A 111 -7.12 16.91 -14.94
C ALA A 111 -6.49 15.54 -15.22
N LYS A 112 -5.23 15.54 -15.66
CA LYS A 112 -4.47 14.30 -15.88
C LYS A 112 -4.12 13.62 -14.55
N VAL A 113 -3.78 14.40 -13.53
CA VAL A 113 -3.53 13.85 -12.18
C VAL A 113 -4.78 13.19 -11.62
N GLU A 114 -5.93 13.85 -11.65
CA GLU A 114 -7.21 13.28 -11.20
C GLU A 114 -7.57 12.00 -11.99
N ARG A 115 -7.35 12.02 -13.29
CA ARG A 115 -7.56 10.82 -14.11
C ARG A 115 -6.62 9.68 -13.72
N ALA A 116 -5.37 9.97 -13.42
CA ALA A 116 -4.41 8.96 -12.98
C ALA A 116 -4.84 8.33 -11.65
N VAL A 117 -5.28 9.14 -10.68
CA VAL A 117 -5.82 8.66 -9.40
C VAL A 117 -7.04 7.77 -9.62
N ALA A 118 -8.00 8.20 -10.43
CA ALA A 118 -9.19 7.43 -10.75
C ALA A 118 -8.85 6.08 -11.40
N LEU A 119 -7.92 6.06 -12.36
CA LEU A 119 -7.47 4.84 -13.02
C LEU A 119 -6.79 3.87 -12.04
N SER A 120 -5.97 4.38 -11.14
CA SER A 120 -5.36 3.54 -10.10
C SER A 120 -6.43 2.92 -9.21
N GLN A 121 -7.32 3.72 -8.68
CA GLN A 121 -8.34 3.28 -7.70
C GLN A 121 -9.37 2.33 -8.31
N ASP A 122 -9.84 2.61 -9.53
CA ASP A 122 -10.95 1.90 -10.15
C ASP A 122 -10.50 0.68 -10.97
N LYS A 123 -9.23 0.66 -11.42
CA LYS A 123 -8.80 -0.34 -12.40
C LYS A 123 -7.50 -1.07 -12.04
N TYR A 124 -6.47 -0.36 -11.59
CA TYR A 124 -5.12 -0.93 -11.55
C TYR A 124 -4.63 -1.35 -10.17
N CYS A 125 -4.98 -0.63 -9.10
CA CYS A 125 -4.47 -0.93 -7.77
C CYS A 125 -5.09 -2.20 -7.18
N SER A 126 -4.31 -3.29 -7.16
CA SER A 126 -4.74 -4.58 -6.60
C SER A 126 -5.13 -4.46 -5.13
N VAL A 127 -4.38 -3.68 -4.35
CA VAL A 127 -4.63 -3.52 -2.92
C VAL A 127 -5.94 -2.76 -2.69
N SER A 128 -6.18 -1.68 -3.45
CA SER A 128 -7.44 -0.94 -3.40
C SER A 128 -8.64 -1.85 -3.73
N ALA A 129 -8.52 -2.64 -4.79
CA ALA A 129 -9.56 -3.58 -5.20
C ALA A 129 -9.89 -4.63 -4.13
N MET A 130 -8.89 -5.11 -3.39
CA MET A 130 -9.10 -6.05 -2.31
C MET A 130 -9.71 -5.41 -1.05
N LEU A 131 -9.37 -4.16 -0.75
CA LEU A 131 -9.84 -3.47 0.46
C LEU A 131 -11.21 -2.80 0.26
N ALA A 132 -11.47 -2.21 -0.89
CA ALA A 132 -12.65 -1.40 -1.17
C ALA A 132 -14.01 -2.05 -0.83
N PRO A 133 -14.21 -3.39 -0.98
CA PRO A 133 -15.48 -4.01 -0.59
C PRO A 133 -15.83 -3.87 0.91
N LYS A 134 -14.84 -3.65 1.77
CA LYS A 134 -15.05 -3.55 3.23
C LYS A 134 -14.58 -2.24 3.84
N VAL A 135 -13.75 -1.49 3.14
CA VAL A 135 -13.09 -0.28 3.64
C VAL A 135 -13.48 0.90 2.76
N ALA A 136 -14.00 1.97 3.37
CA ALA A 136 -14.23 3.22 2.66
C ALA A 136 -12.89 3.88 2.33
N ILE A 137 -12.52 3.94 1.05
CA ILE A 137 -11.30 4.57 0.58
C ILE A 137 -11.65 5.90 -0.06
N THR A 138 -11.13 6.98 0.51
CA THR A 138 -11.27 8.35 0.00
C THR A 138 -9.91 8.95 -0.29
N HIS A 139 -9.86 10.02 -1.05
CA HIS A 139 -8.59 10.68 -1.36
C HIS A 139 -8.71 12.19 -1.51
N GLU A 140 -7.56 12.84 -1.44
CA GLU A 140 -7.34 14.23 -1.83
C GLU A 140 -6.03 14.36 -2.60
N VAL A 141 -5.94 15.38 -3.45
CA VAL A 141 -4.78 15.65 -4.30
C VAL A 141 -4.27 17.05 -4.03
N GLU A 142 -2.95 17.18 -3.87
CA GLU A 142 -2.24 18.46 -3.76
C GLU A 142 -1.12 18.47 -4.79
N ILE A 143 -1.13 19.47 -5.67
CA ILE A 143 -0.08 19.67 -6.68
C ILE A 143 0.71 20.91 -6.30
N GLN A 144 2.03 20.76 -6.23
CA GLN A 144 2.98 21.84 -5.99
C GLN A 144 3.85 22.05 -7.24
N PRO A 145 4.09 23.28 -7.66
CA PRO A 145 4.91 23.55 -8.83
C PRO A 145 6.38 23.14 -8.69
#